data_0a2a9280a38b0cc8542b60f9ce0d06a8
#
_entry.id   0a2a9280a38b0cc8542b60f9ce0d06a8
#
_cell.length_a   1.000
_cell.length_b   1.000
_cell.length_c   1.000
_cell.angle_alpha   90.00
_cell.angle_beta   90.00
_cell.angle_gamma   90.00
#
_symmetry.space_group_name_H-M   'P 1'
#
loop_
_entity.id
_entity.type
_entity.pdbx_description
1 polymer ?
#
loop_
_entity_poly.entity_id
_entity_poly.type
_entity_poly.pdbx_seq_one_letter_code
_entity_poly.pdbx_strand_id
1 'polypeptide(L)'
;MARCRIISVAGGTASGKTTLAHDLFRLGGPERVQVIPLDSYYRDQVNISLEERALRNYDHPDAFDSTLLRNHLDELLSGNGVDAPIYNFALHCRDGRQVERVEPVDVVIVEGILALHYRELREVYSYSVFVDTDDDLRFQRRLKRDVSERGRTEESVHTQWNATVHPMHLQYCAPTRALAAEVMTGERWDEGAIAQLWKRIVSAVE
;
A
#
# COMPACT_ATOMS: atom_id res chain seq x y z
N MET A 1 -2.38 -27.42 6.53
CA MET A 1 -1.97 -26.04 6.81
C MET A 1 -2.90 -25.12 6.01
N ALA A 2 -3.41 -24.03 6.61
CA ALA A 2 -4.17 -23.05 5.86
C ALA A 2 -3.28 -22.49 4.74
N ARG A 3 -3.85 -22.35 3.55
CA ARG A 3 -3.10 -21.85 2.37
C ARG A 3 -2.98 -20.33 2.52
N CYS A 4 -1.76 -19.81 2.58
CA CYS A 4 -1.51 -18.37 2.57
C CYS A 4 -2.22 -17.71 1.37
N ARG A 5 -2.88 -16.59 1.59
CA ARG A 5 -3.57 -15.80 0.56
C ARG A 5 -2.98 -14.41 0.54
N ILE A 6 -2.74 -13.91 -0.65
CA ILE A 6 -2.32 -12.53 -0.83
C ILE A 6 -3.53 -11.73 -1.32
N ILE A 7 -3.82 -10.62 -0.66
CA ILE A 7 -4.83 -9.66 -1.11
C ILE A 7 -4.22 -8.28 -1.29
N SER A 8 -4.86 -7.43 -2.07
CA SER A 8 -4.44 -6.04 -2.20
C SER A 8 -5.47 -5.06 -1.68
N VAL A 9 -4.98 -3.97 -1.05
CA VAL A 9 -5.77 -2.79 -0.69
C VAL A 9 -5.12 -1.59 -1.37
N ALA A 10 -5.71 -1.17 -2.49
CA ALA A 10 -5.23 -0.05 -3.29
C ALA A 10 -6.08 1.22 -3.06
N GLY A 11 -5.59 2.35 -3.55
CA GLY A 11 -6.30 3.63 -3.49
C GLY A 11 -5.31 4.79 -3.40
N GLY A 12 -5.76 5.99 -3.73
CA GLY A 12 -4.92 7.18 -3.72
C GLY A 12 -4.32 7.49 -2.35
N THR A 13 -3.30 8.36 -2.34
CA THR A 13 -2.78 8.85 -1.05
C THR A 13 -3.90 9.45 -0.22
N ALA A 14 -3.90 9.18 1.10
CA ALA A 14 -4.93 9.62 2.06
C ALA A 14 -6.36 9.14 1.76
N SER A 15 -6.55 8.11 0.92
CA SER A 15 -7.88 7.53 0.65
C SER A 15 -8.45 6.76 1.85
N GLY A 16 -7.64 6.34 2.82
CA GLY A 16 -8.05 5.47 3.92
C GLY A 16 -7.62 4.00 3.73
N LYS A 17 -6.91 3.65 2.65
CA LYS A 17 -6.44 2.28 2.38
C LYS A 17 -5.66 1.67 3.54
N THR A 18 -4.75 2.45 4.16
CA THR A 18 -3.96 1.99 5.32
C THR A 18 -4.86 1.75 6.53
N THR A 19 -5.86 2.60 6.76
CA THR A 19 -6.87 2.41 7.81
C THR A 19 -7.63 1.11 7.58
N LEU A 20 -8.09 0.85 6.34
CA LEU A 20 -8.78 -0.39 5.99
C LEU A 20 -7.90 -1.62 6.22
N ALA A 21 -6.63 -1.58 5.81
CA ALA A 21 -5.69 -2.68 6.03
C ALA A 21 -5.50 -2.97 7.53
N HIS A 22 -5.39 -1.92 8.36
CA HIS A 22 -5.30 -2.06 9.81
C HIS A 22 -6.61 -2.56 10.45
N ASP A 23 -7.77 -2.16 9.95
CA ASP A 23 -9.05 -2.66 10.44
C ASP A 23 -9.21 -4.16 10.15
N LEU A 24 -8.83 -4.61 8.95
CA LEU A 24 -8.79 -6.03 8.60
C LEU A 24 -7.78 -6.81 9.45
N PHE A 25 -6.59 -6.24 9.70
CA PHE A 25 -5.59 -6.81 10.59
C PHE A 25 -6.13 -6.98 12.02
N ARG A 26 -6.77 -5.95 12.58
CA ARG A 26 -7.38 -6.04 13.93
C ARG A 26 -8.48 -7.07 13.99
N LEU A 27 -9.30 -7.18 12.95
CA LEU A 27 -10.39 -8.16 12.91
C LEU A 27 -9.89 -9.60 12.79
N GLY A 28 -8.89 -9.84 11.92
CA GLY A 28 -8.33 -11.17 11.69
C GLY A 28 -7.34 -11.62 12.78
N GLY A 29 -6.68 -10.66 13.43
CA GLY A 29 -5.64 -10.88 14.44
C GLY A 29 -4.26 -11.17 13.86
N PRO A 30 -3.17 -10.93 14.63
CA PRO A 30 -1.79 -11.02 14.16
C PRO A 30 -1.35 -12.43 13.76
N GLU A 31 -1.99 -13.47 14.31
CA GLU A 31 -1.71 -14.87 13.97
C GLU A 31 -2.24 -15.27 12.59
N ARG A 32 -3.16 -14.49 12.03
CA ARG A 32 -3.86 -14.81 10.79
C ARG A 32 -3.69 -13.76 9.70
N VAL A 33 -3.29 -12.55 10.05
CA VAL A 33 -3.18 -11.43 9.11
C VAL A 33 -1.85 -10.73 9.30
N GLN A 34 -1.17 -10.44 8.19
CA GLN A 34 -0.04 -9.51 8.14
C GLN A 34 -0.23 -8.48 7.04
N VAL A 35 0.40 -7.30 7.20
CA VAL A 35 0.29 -6.19 6.25
C VAL A 35 1.66 -5.86 5.71
N ILE A 36 1.78 -5.83 4.40
CA ILE A 36 2.98 -5.38 3.68
C ILE A 36 2.68 -4.03 3.04
N PRO A 37 3.24 -2.92 3.53
CA PRO A 37 3.15 -1.65 2.85
C PRO A 37 3.96 -1.69 1.54
N LEU A 38 3.36 -1.35 0.41
CA LEU A 38 4.07 -1.22 -0.86
C LEU A 38 5.19 -0.17 -0.76
N ASP A 39 4.99 0.86 0.06
CA ASP A 39 5.96 1.93 0.29
C ASP A 39 7.29 1.41 0.88
N SER A 40 7.30 0.26 1.55
CA SER A 40 8.53 -0.42 1.98
C SER A 40 9.40 -0.87 0.80
N TYR A 41 8.81 -1.03 -0.37
CA TYR A 41 9.47 -1.52 -1.58
C TYR A 41 9.89 -0.41 -2.55
N TYR A 42 9.99 0.85 -2.11
CA TYR A 42 10.68 1.84 -2.93
C TYR A 42 12.09 1.37 -3.26
N ARG A 43 12.53 1.63 -4.49
CA ARG A 43 13.90 1.30 -4.91
C ARG A 43 14.90 2.00 -4.02
N ASP A 44 15.93 1.25 -3.61
CA ASP A 44 17.02 1.82 -2.82
C ASP A 44 17.84 2.79 -3.66
N GLN A 45 18.13 3.95 -3.10
CA GLN A 45 18.79 5.07 -3.77
C GLN A 45 19.99 5.60 -2.96
N VAL A 46 20.66 4.73 -2.20
CA VAL A 46 21.81 5.13 -1.35
C VAL A 46 22.97 5.76 -2.12
N ASN A 47 23.05 5.54 -3.45
CA ASN A 47 24.13 6.02 -4.30
C ASN A 47 23.99 7.48 -4.77
N ILE A 48 22.88 8.16 -4.43
CA ILE A 48 22.65 9.57 -4.75
C ILE A 48 22.44 10.39 -3.47
N SER A 49 22.66 11.70 -3.53
CA SER A 49 22.54 12.59 -2.37
C SER A 49 21.11 12.62 -1.81
N LEU A 50 20.97 13.04 -0.54
CA LEU A 50 19.65 13.19 0.09
C LEU A 50 18.79 14.23 -0.64
N GLU A 51 19.40 15.31 -1.11
CA GLU A 51 18.75 16.37 -1.88
C GLU A 51 18.17 15.82 -3.20
N GLU A 52 18.95 15.02 -3.93
CA GLU A 52 18.50 14.37 -5.16
C GLU A 52 17.39 13.36 -4.91
N ARG A 53 17.46 12.57 -3.81
CA ARG A 53 16.37 11.66 -3.41
C ARG A 53 15.09 12.42 -3.11
N ALA A 54 15.17 13.53 -2.38
CA ALA A 54 14.01 14.35 -2.02
C ALA A 54 13.27 14.93 -3.24
N LEU A 55 13.95 15.08 -4.38
CA LEU A 55 13.38 15.57 -5.64
C LEU A 55 12.74 14.47 -6.50
N ARG A 56 12.89 13.19 -6.12
CA ARG A 56 12.31 12.09 -6.88
C ARG A 56 10.79 12.03 -6.79
N ASN A 57 10.18 11.55 -7.88
CA ASN A 57 8.75 11.31 -7.91
C ASN A 57 8.43 9.91 -7.37
N TYR A 58 8.05 9.84 -6.10
CA TYR A 58 7.70 8.60 -5.41
C TYR A 58 6.29 8.08 -5.72
N ASP A 59 5.50 8.84 -6.47
CA ASP A 59 4.17 8.40 -6.94
C ASP A 59 4.24 7.74 -8.34
N HIS A 60 5.42 7.75 -9.00
CA HIS A 60 5.62 7.09 -10.29
C HIS A 60 5.90 5.59 -10.13
N PRO A 61 5.39 4.71 -11.02
CA PRO A 61 5.64 3.26 -10.94
C PRO A 61 7.12 2.86 -10.88
N ASP A 62 8.01 3.56 -11.57
CA ASP A 62 9.44 3.27 -11.56
C ASP A 62 10.11 3.47 -10.18
N ALA A 63 9.43 4.15 -9.24
CA ALA A 63 9.95 4.32 -7.90
C ALA A 63 9.94 3.02 -7.08
N PHE A 64 9.15 2.03 -7.49
CA PHE A 64 8.96 0.79 -6.73
C PHE A 64 9.71 -0.38 -7.32
N ASP A 65 10.13 -1.29 -6.46
CA ASP A 65 10.75 -2.57 -6.81
C ASP A 65 9.69 -3.68 -6.77
N SER A 66 8.81 -3.66 -7.79
CA SER A 66 7.73 -4.64 -7.91
C SER A 66 8.26 -6.07 -8.07
N THR A 67 9.44 -6.23 -8.64
CA THR A 67 10.10 -7.54 -8.80
C THR A 67 10.47 -8.15 -7.45
N LEU A 68 11.08 -7.36 -6.55
CA LEU A 68 11.41 -7.83 -5.20
C LEU A 68 10.15 -8.19 -4.43
N LEU A 69 9.12 -7.32 -4.49
CA LEU A 69 7.84 -7.62 -3.83
C LEU A 69 7.24 -8.90 -4.40
N ARG A 70 7.20 -9.08 -5.72
CA ARG A 70 6.68 -10.30 -6.34
C ARG A 70 7.41 -11.55 -5.84
N ASN A 71 8.73 -11.54 -5.79
CA ASN A 71 9.51 -12.66 -5.29
C ASN A 71 9.15 -12.99 -3.82
N HIS A 72 8.98 -11.98 -2.97
CA HIS A 72 8.56 -12.18 -1.59
C HIS A 72 7.14 -12.77 -1.49
N LEU A 73 6.21 -12.33 -2.35
CA LEU A 73 4.86 -12.89 -2.38
C LEU A 73 4.85 -14.35 -2.84
N ASP A 74 5.69 -14.72 -3.80
CA ASP A 74 5.83 -16.11 -4.26
C ASP A 74 6.41 -17.01 -3.17
N GLU A 75 7.38 -16.54 -2.37
CA GLU A 75 7.90 -17.26 -1.20
C GLU A 75 6.81 -17.47 -0.13
N LEU A 76 6.04 -16.43 0.20
CA LEU A 76 4.94 -16.52 1.16
C LEU A 76 3.87 -17.52 0.72
N LEU A 77 3.53 -17.53 -0.59
CA LEU A 77 2.60 -18.49 -1.18
C LEU A 77 3.16 -19.94 -1.15
N SER A 78 4.49 -20.07 -1.18
CA SER A 78 5.18 -21.36 -1.07
C SER A 78 5.32 -21.85 0.39
N GLY A 79 4.88 -21.04 1.36
CA GLY A 79 4.95 -21.35 2.79
C GLY A 79 6.25 -20.93 3.47
N ASN A 80 7.06 -20.09 2.82
CA ASN A 80 8.30 -19.55 3.36
C ASN A 80 8.09 -18.12 3.86
N GLY A 81 8.63 -17.80 5.04
CA GLY A 81 8.66 -16.43 5.52
C GLY A 81 9.72 -15.59 4.80
N VAL A 82 9.52 -14.27 4.71
CA VAL A 82 10.41 -13.34 4.03
C VAL A 82 10.85 -12.20 4.94
N ASP A 83 12.00 -11.60 4.61
CA ASP A 83 12.52 -10.41 5.28
C ASP A 83 12.20 -9.17 4.41
N ALA A 84 11.06 -8.55 4.69
CA ALA A 84 10.60 -7.37 3.98
C ALA A 84 11.49 -6.16 4.29
N PRO A 85 11.82 -5.30 3.31
CA PRO A 85 12.61 -4.11 3.57
C PRO A 85 11.85 -3.13 4.44
N ILE A 86 12.59 -2.36 5.25
CA ILE A 86 12.07 -1.19 5.96
C ILE A 86 12.53 0.07 5.24
N TYR A 87 11.59 0.96 4.92
CA TYR A 87 11.90 2.21 4.23
C TYR A 87 11.92 3.38 5.20
N ASN A 88 13.03 4.12 5.21
CA ASN A 88 13.19 5.33 6.01
C ASN A 88 12.76 6.55 5.19
N PHE A 89 11.57 7.08 5.49
CA PHE A 89 11.00 8.22 4.79
C PHE A 89 11.79 9.53 5.00
N ALA A 90 12.50 9.67 6.13
CA ALA A 90 13.30 10.87 6.39
C ALA A 90 14.60 10.88 5.57
N LEU A 91 15.15 9.70 5.29
CA LEU A 91 16.37 9.53 4.52
C LEU A 91 16.12 9.14 3.07
N HIS A 92 14.89 8.93 2.67
CA HIS A 92 14.49 8.50 1.34
C HIS A 92 15.29 7.28 0.83
N CYS A 93 15.49 6.28 1.68
CA CYS A 93 16.21 5.05 1.34
C CYS A 93 15.70 3.87 2.19
N ARG A 94 16.03 2.65 1.78
CA ARG A 94 15.81 1.46 2.62
C ARG A 94 16.76 1.50 3.81
N ASP A 95 16.29 1.00 4.96
CA ASP A 95 17.19 0.72 6.09
C ASP A 95 17.95 -0.57 5.79
N GLY A 96 19.22 -0.43 5.40
CA GLY A 96 20.06 -1.60 5.03
C GLY A 96 20.42 -2.52 6.22
N ARG A 97 20.00 -2.17 7.46
CA ARG A 97 20.33 -2.92 8.68
C ARG A 97 19.11 -3.60 9.30
N GLN A 98 17.91 -3.19 8.94
CA GLN A 98 16.68 -3.68 9.52
C GLN A 98 15.75 -4.21 8.46
N VAL A 99 15.11 -5.32 8.79
CA VAL A 99 14.08 -5.96 7.98
C VAL A 99 12.89 -6.26 8.88
N GLU A 100 11.72 -6.32 8.29
CA GLU A 100 10.51 -6.79 8.95
C GLU A 100 10.24 -8.23 8.52
N ARG A 101 10.22 -9.14 9.49
CA ARG A 101 9.91 -10.54 9.20
C ARG A 101 8.42 -10.69 8.93
N VAL A 102 8.08 -11.21 7.76
CA VAL A 102 6.71 -11.55 7.34
C VAL A 102 6.60 -13.07 7.22
N GLU A 103 5.65 -13.65 7.93
CA GLU A 103 5.40 -15.10 7.91
C GLU A 103 4.18 -15.43 7.01
N PRO A 104 4.11 -16.65 6.46
CA PRO A 104 3.00 -17.09 5.62
C PRO A 104 1.76 -17.42 6.46
N VAL A 105 1.05 -16.39 6.88
CA VAL A 105 -0.22 -16.47 7.61
C VAL A 105 -1.42 -16.66 6.67
N ASP A 106 -2.64 -16.80 7.23
CA ASP A 106 -3.86 -17.02 6.42
C ASP A 106 -4.07 -15.95 5.34
N VAL A 107 -3.84 -14.68 5.68
CA VAL A 107 -4.03 -13.52 4.79
C VAL A 107 -2.86 -12.55 4.91
N VAL A 108 -2.17 -12.27 3.82
CA VAL A 108 -1.19 -11.20 3.72
C VAL A 108 -1.78 -10.08 2.87
N ILE A 109 -1.83 -8.88 3.42
CA ILE A 109 -2.40 -7.68 2.78
C ILE A 109 -1.28 -6.84 2.21
N VAL A 110 -1.23 -6.67 0.90
CA VAL A 110 -0.37 -5.67 0.24
C VAL A 110 -1.16 -4.37 0.12
N GLU A 111 -0.73 -3.30 0.79
CA GLU A 111 -1.41 -2.01 0.70
C GLU A 111 -0.54 -0.95 0.04
N GLY A 112 -1.11 -0.13 -0.84
CA GLY A 112 -0.38 0.95 -1.47
C GLY A 112 -1.09 1.62 -2.63
N ILE A 113 -0.56 2.79 -3.03
CA ILE A 113 -1.15 3.59 -4.11
C ILE A 113 -1.10 2.89 -5.47
N LEU A 114 -0.11 2.05 -5.71
CA LEU A 114 0.12 1.32 -6.95
C LEU A 114 0.00 -0.21 -6.78
N ALA A 115 -0.61 -0.70 -5.69
CA ALA A 115 -0.72 -2.13 -5.43
C ALA A 115 -1.44 -2.89 -6.56
N LEU A 116 -2.38 -2.25 -7.26
CA LEU A 116 -3.08 -2.82 -8.43
C LEU A 116 -2.48 -2.40 -9.77
N HIS A 117 -1.41 -1.60 -9.80
CA HIS A 117 -0.81 -1.14 -11.05
C HIS A 117 -0.04 -2.25 -11.76
N TYR A 118 0.80 -2.99 -11.03
CA TYR A 118 1.70 -4.00 -11.62
C TYR A 118 0.95 -5.28 -11.94
N ARG A 119 1.03 -5.70 -13.21
CA ARG A 119 0.35 -6.92 -13.67
C ARG A 119 0.85 -8.15 -12.91
N GLU A 120 2.15 -8.28 -12.75
CA GLU A 120 2.78 -9.40 -12.05
C GLU A 120 2.32 -9.54 -10.60
N LEU A 121 1.98 -8.44 -9.92
CA LEU A 121 1.43 -8.49 -8.56
C LEU A 121 -0.04 -8.91 -8.57
N ARG A 122 -0.84 -8.40 -9.54
CA ARG A 122 -2.25 -8.78 -9.65
C ARG A 122 -2.45 -10.29 -9.88
N GLU A 123 -1.51 -10.94 -10.56
CA GLU A 123 -1.59 -12.38 -10.85
C GLU A 123 -1.54 -13.27 -9.60
N VAL A 124 -1.04 -12.77 -8.47
CA VAL A 124 -0.98 -13.50 -7.20
C VAL A 124 -2.03 -13.06 -6.17
N TYR A 125 -2.77 -12.00 -6.44
CA TYR A 125 -3.83 -11.58 -5.53
C TYR A 125 -5.06 -12.46 -5.67
N SER A 126 -5.47 -13.08 -4.56
CA SER A 126 -6.74 -13.83 -4.48
C SER A 126 -7.95 -12.92 -4.36
N TYR A 127 -7.75 -11.70 -3.85
CA TYR A 127 -8.78 -10.66 -3.72
C TYR A 127 -8.16 -9.27 -3.81
N SER A 128 -8.95 -8.29 -4.21
CA SER A 128 -8.45 -6.93 -4.34
C SER A 128 -9.53 -5.91 -4.00
N VAL A 129 -9.14 -4.90 -3.22
CA VAL A 129 -10.02 -3.81 -2.82
C VAL A 129 -9.41 -2.49 -3.28
N PHE A 130 -10.23 -1.63 -3.87
CA PHE A 130 -9.86 -0.25 -4.14
C PHE A 130 -10.63 0.69 -3.21
N VAL A 131 -9.92 1.50 -2.45
CA VAL A 131 -10.52 2.54 -1.58
C VAL A 131 -10.65 3.82 -2.38
N ASP A 132 -11.88 4.12 -2.78
CA ASP A 132 -12.24 5.27 -3.59
C ASP A 132 -12.65 6.43 -2.70
N THR A 133 -11.98 7.57 -2.86
CA THR A 133 -12.21 8.78 -2.05
C THR A 133 -12.04 9.99 -2.94
N ASP A 134 -12.93 10.92 -2.80
CA ASP A 134 -12.90 12.20 -3.51
C ASP A 134 -11.56 12.91 -3.36
N ASP A 135 -11.09 13.55 -4.44
CA ASP A 135 -9.76 14.17 -4.52
C ASP A 135 -9.59 15.31 -3.50
N ASP A 136 -10.63 16.13 -3.29
CA ASP A 136 -10.58 17.23 -2.32
C ASP A 136 -10.46 16.69 -0.91
N LEU A 137 -11.22 15.64 -0.58
CA LEU A 137 -11.12 14.99 0.73
C LEU A 137 -9.76 14.33 0.96
N ARG A 138 -9.20 13.67 -0.06
CA ARG A 138 -7.85 13.10 0.00
C ARG A 138 -6.80 14.18 0.20
N PHE A 139 -6.92 15.30 -0.51
CA PHE A 139 -6.01 16.42 -0.38
C PHE A 139 -6.06 17.02 1.04
N GLN A 140 -7.24 17.29 1.58
CA GLN A 140 -7.41 17.82 2.93
C GLN A 140 -6.80 16.88 4.00
N ARG A 141 -7.07 15.58 3.90
CA ARG A 141 -6.50 14.58 4.80
C ARG A 141 -4.98 14.52 4.71
N ARG A 142 -4.43 14.56 3.48
CA ARG A 142 -2.98 14.58 3.24
C ARG A 142 -2.36 15.85 3.82
N LEU A 143 -2.94 17.02 3.56
CA LEU A 143 -2.45 18.30 4.07
C LEU A 143 -2.34 18.26 5.60
N LYS A 144 -3.42 17.87 6.27
CA LYS A 144 -3.44 17.75 7.73
C LYS A 144 -2.35 16.79 8.23
N ARG A 145 -2.27 15.59 7.69
CA ARG A 145 -1.28 14.57 8.08
C ARG A 145 0.16 15.04 7.85
N ASP A 146 0.45 15.53 6.64
CA ASP A 146 1.83 15.83 6.25
C ASP A 146 2.37 17.07 7.02
N VAL A 147 1.50 18.01 7.39
CA VAL A 147 1.87 19.14 8.26
C VAL A 147 2.04 18.70 9.70
N SER A 148 1.08 17.95 10.28
CA SER A 148 1.11 17.60 11.70
C SER A 148 2.09 16.48 12.07
N GLU A 149 2.33 15.52 11.15
CA GLU A 149 3.07 14.28 11.46
C GLU A 149 4.41 14.18 10.71
N ARG A 150 4.56 14.88 9.57
CA ARG A 150 5.73 14.77 8.70
C ARG A 150 6.57 16.05 8.63
N GLY A 151 6.19 17.07 9.40
CA GLY A 151 6.93 18.34 9.51
C GLY A 151 6.99 19.15 8.22
N ARG A 152 6.05 18.95 7.28
CA ARG A 152 6.00 19.67 6.01
C ARG A 152 5.27 21.01 6.16
N THR A 153 5.60 21.97 5.30
CA THR A 153 4.81 23.21 5.18
C THR A 153 3.59 22.98 4.28
N GLU A 154 2.50 23.71 4.51
CA GLU A 154 1.32 23.67 3.66
C GLU A 154 1.66 23.94 2.20
N GLU A 155 2.49 24.98 1.94
CA GLU A 155 2.94 25.33 0.60
C GLU A 155 3.65 24.16 -0.10
N SER A 156 4.51 23.43 0.61
CA SER A 156 5.21 22.28 0.05
C SER A 156 4.27 21.13 -0.28
N VAL A 157 3.21 20.93 0.52
CA VAL A 157 2.20 19.90 0.26
C VAL A 157 1.35 20.28 -0.96
N HIS A 158 0.91 21.54 -1.06
CA HIS A 158 0.19 22.05 -2.24
C HIS A 158 1.02 21.90 -3.53
N THR A 159 2.28 22.33 -3.48
CA THR A 159 3.17 22.26 -4.63
C THR A 159 3.34 20.80 -5.11
N GLN A 160 3.63 19.88 -4.19
CA GLN A 160 3.81 18.47 -4.55
C GLN A 160 2.51 17.82 -5.03
N TRP A 161 1.36 18.16 -4.42
CA TRP A 161 0.07 17.64 -4.86
C TRP A 161 -0.18 17.95 -6.34
N ASN A 162 0.01 19.19 -6.73
CA ASN A 162 -0.23 19.64 -8.10
C ASN A 162 0.84 19.16 -9.08
N ALA A 163 2.10 19.11 -8.65
CA ALA A 163 3.21 18.77 -9.53
C ALA A 163 3.33 17.26 -9.81
N THR A 164 3.08 16.41 -8.83
CA THR A 164 3.33 14.97 -8.95
C THR A 164 2.18 14.11 -8.45
N VAL A 165 1.70 14.32 -7.22
CA VAL A 165 0.79 13.39 -6.56
C VAL A 165 -0.52 13.20 -7.30
N HIS A 166 -1.21 14.28 -7.63
CA HIS A 166 -2.48 14.22 -8.33
C HIS A 166 -2.34 13.78 -9.81
N PRO A 167 -1.39 14.30 -10.59
CA PRO A 167 -1.14 13.79 -11.94
C PRO A 167 -0.81 12.28 -11.97
N MET A 168 0.06 11.80 -11.08
CA MET A 168 0.40 10.38 -11.01
C MET A 168 -0.78 9.53 -10.55
N HIS A 169 -1.60 10.04 -9.63
CA HIS A 169 -2.83 9.36 -9.25
C HIS A 169 -3.75 9.15 -10.44
N LEU A 170 -4.03 10.20 -11.21
CA LEU A 170 -4.89 10.11 -12.40
C LEU A 170 -4.34 9.17 -13.46
N GLN A 171 -3.01 9.14 -13.62
CA GLN A 171 -2.36 8.35 -14.66
C GLN A 171 -2.21 6.87 -14.26
N TYR A 172 -1.85 6.56 -13.02
CA TYR A 172 -1.42 5.22 -12.63
C TYR A 172 -2.26 4.55 -11.54
N CYS A 173 -2.86 5.32 -10.63
CA CYS A 173 -3.64 4.76 -9.54
C CYS A 173 -5.13 4.67 -9.89
N ALA A 174 -5.78 5.78 -10.24
CA ALA A 174 -7.22 5.84 -10.49
C ALA A 174 -7.71 4.83 -11.55
N PRO A 175 -7.01 4.59 -12.67
CA PRO A 175 -7.45 3.59 -13.65
C PRO A 175 -7.50 2.17 -13.08
N THR A 176 -6.71 1.85 -12.05
CA THR A 176 -6.68 0.51 -11.44
C THR A 176 -7.93 0.19 -10.63
N ARG A 177 -8.77 1.19 -10.33
CA ARG A 177 -10.09 1.00 -9.72
C ARG A 177 -10.94 -0.02 -10.48
N ALA A 178 -10.87 0.01 -11.80
CA ALA A 178 -11.60 -0.94 -12.67
C ALA A 178 -11.07 -2.39 -12.60
N LEU A 179 -9.91 -2.61 -12.02
CA LEU A 179 -9.28 -3.93 -11.86
C LEU A 179 -9.53 -4.54 -10.48
N ALA A 180 -10.11 -3.78 -9.55
CA ALA A 180 -10.42 -4.27 -8.21
C ALA A 180 -11.64 -5.19 -8.21
N ALA A 181 -11.59 -6.25 -7.40
CA ALA A 181 -12.75 -7.12 -7.16
C ALA A 181 -13.86 -6.38 -6.39
N GLU A 182 -13.48 -5.42 -5.54
CA GLU A 182 -14.40 -4.60 -4.78
C GLU A 182 -13.91 -3.16 -4.67
N VAL A 183 -14.85 -2.20 -4.73
CA VAL A 183 -14.58 -0.78 -4.50
C VAL A 183 -15.31 -0.37 -3.23
N MET A 184 -14.57 0.17 -2.28
CA MET A 184 -15.12 0.73 -1.04
C MET A 184 -14.96 2.25 -1.03
N THR A 185 -16.01 2.96 -0.57
CA THR A 185 -15.85 4.40 -0.33
C THR A 185 -14.90 4.65 0.83
N GLY A 186 -13.95 5.55 0.67
CA GLY A 186 -12.99 5.91 1.72
C GLY A 186 -13.49 7.00 2.69
N GLU A 187 -14.78 7.35 2.65
CA GLU A 187 -15.31 8.36 3.56
C GLU A 187 -15.50 7.80 4.97
N ARG A 188 -16.27 6.74 5.09
CA ARG A 188 -16.53 6.00 6.34
C ARG A 188 -16.99 4.58 6.03
N TRP A 189 -16.53 3.63 6.84
CA TRP A 189 -17.12 2.30 6.97
C TRP A 189 -17.35 2.01 8.46
N ASP A 190 -18.37 1.24 8.75
CA ASP A 190 -18.62 0.71 10.08
C ASP A 190 -18.02 -0.69 10.26
N GLU A 191 -18.05 -1.19 11.48
CA GLU A 191 -17.54 -2.54 11.80
C GLU A 191 -18.27 -3.64 11.02
N GLY A 192 -19.54 -3.43 10.71
CA GLY A 192 -20.34 -4.36 9.92
C GLY A 192 -19.83 -4.48 8.48
N ALA A 193 -19.47 -3.36 7.84
CA ALA A 193 -18.89 -3.34 6.50
C ALA A 193 -17.54 -4.07 6.48
N ILE A 194 -16.67 -3.82 7.49
CA ILE A 194 -15.39 -4.51 7.62
C ILE A 194 -15.59 -6.02 7.82
N ALA A 195 -16.53 -6.42 8.69
CA ALA A 195 -16.82 -7.83 8.92
C ALA A 195 -17.36 -8.53 7.66
N GLN A 196 -18.18 -7.85 6.86
CA GLN A 196 -18.67 -8.39 5.59
C GLN A 196 -17.55 -8.51 4.56
N LEU A 197 -16.67 -7.49 4.44
CA LEU A 197 -15.50 -7.56 3.58
C LEU A 197 -14.59 -8.72 3.98
N TRP A 198 -14.31 -8.88 5.27
CA TRP A 198 -13.51 -10.00 5.78
C TRP A 198 -14.08 -11.36 5.38
N LYS A 199 -15.40 -11.54 5.53
CA LYS A 199 -16.07 -12.77 5.09
C LYS A 199 -15.86 -13.03 3.61
N ARG A 200 -15.98 -12.01 2.73
CA ARG A 200 -15.72 -12.16 1.29
C ARG A 200 -14.28 -12.53 1.00
N ILE A 201 -13.31 -11.88 1.67
CA ILE A 201 -11.88 -12.18 1.53
C ILE A 201 -11.58 -13.65 1.86
N VAL A 202 -12.12 -14.15 2.98
CA VAL A 202 -11.82 -15.53 3.41
C VAL A 202 -12.62 -16.57 2.65
N SER A 203 -13.79 -16.23 2.08
CA SER A 203 -14.62 -17.15 1.30
C SER A 203 -14.32 -17.13 -0.21
N ALA A 204 -13.60 -16.17 -0.74
CA ALA A 204 -13.33 -16.05 -2.18
C ALA A 204 -12.43 -17.17 -2.75
N VAL A 205 -12.10 -18.20 -1.97
CA VAL A 205 -11.12 -19.25 -2.33
C VAL A 205 -11.61 -20.67 -1.91
N GLU A 206 -12.90 -20.86 -1.66
CA GLU A 206 -13.53 -22.17 -1.68
C GLU A 206 -14.01 -22.51 -3.11
#